data_a7b2782f9c6b88fc14a1644eb0229988
#
_entry.id   a7b2782f9c6b88fc14a1644eb0229988
#
_cell.length_a   1.000
_cell.length_b   1.000
_cell.length_c   1.000
_cell.angle_alpha   90.00
_cell.angle_beta   90.00
_cell.angle_gamma   90.00
#
_symmetry.space_group_name_H-M   'P 1'
#
loop_
_entity.id
_entity.type
_entity.pdbx_description
1 polymer ?
#
loop_
_entity_poly.entity_id
_entity_poly.type
_entity_poly.pdbx_seq_one_letter_code
_entity_poly.pdbx_strand_id
1 'polypeptide(L)'
;MKLFSFDNDIRKGIGFLPLLLCLLPMVQTVTPLWSEPLLYGCAIGGVLCAFFCIYGLCRDKHLLWRLDLVDLLVFCWWLYVLVRGYMPSEVPCARQVVTYTSLFVLYLMLRLLFIGFAVRTVAIESALFLVCGYELLLGVWQFCGGGYNSASVAIKGNFFNSGPYTAFISMGVAMAIVWLRKEQQFGGWKKTIMIKGNLFVLFVGMVMLALIRSRSAIVAVAVVLCWQYRGLIRKYCVYLTFMAIGIGAYLFFLKQGSALGRTFIWRLSLGMLTDNGWLGTGLGSFAGEYGKVLQTFFSSKDHIVSYAMNADVIDYAFCDILQVGVEQGWIGVIFCLMTVGVSMWRLRKISVVLLGGAVALVVFSLFSYSFQLFPYQMVMVVLMAKAAERSSLGVAFSGRKIALLCLPLCGVMGLCYHLANRHLQAHRSYQAMARMTHETFLQDYNRLLPLCEDDKYFLFDYAHLLRANKHWMDSNAMLRRGLLVSNDPMFWVLMGNNHRDLGQYREAEICYNKAFVQMPNRIYPLYQKMCLYQQLNRQADARVIAKKILDFQAKVSSQAVSDMKKNAKKCLKSL
;
A
#
# COMPACT_ATOMS: atom_id res chain seq x y z
N MET A 1 -42.38 -17.79 19.89
CA MET A 1 -42.15 -16.88 18.77
C MET A 1 -42.15 -15.40 19.21
N LYS A 2 -41.59 -15.07 20.38
CA LYS A 2 -41.43 -13.70 20.94
C LYS A 2 -39.98 -13.32 21.16
N LEU A 3 -39.01 -13.98 20.51
CA LEU A 3 -37.57 -13.86 20.84
C LEU A 3 -36.85 -12.66 20.18
N PHE A 4 -37.48 -11.85 19.36
CA PHE A 4 -36.81 -10.77 18.65
C PHE A 4 -37.63 -9.48 18.46
N SER A 5 -38.43 -9.06 19.45
CA SER A 5 -38.76 -7.65 19.57
C SER A 5 -37.61 -6.94 20.27
N PHE A 6 -36.46 -6.85 19.58
CA PHE A 6 -35.35 -6.06 20.10
C PHE A 6 -35.75 -4.58 20.18
N ASP A 7 -35.59 -4.02 21.35
CA ASP A 7 -35.69 -2.59 21.61
C ASP A 7 -34.83 -1.82 20.60
N ASN A 8 -35.26 -0.63 20.19
CA ASN A 8 -34.56 0.19 19.18
C ASN A 8 -33.09 0.46 19.53
N ASP A 9 -32.73 0.46 20.82
CA ASP A 9 -31.37 0.71 21.25
C ASP A 9 -30.46 -0.52 21.11
N ILE A 10 -31.00 -1.73 21.25
CA ILE A 10 -30.30 -2.98 20.98
C ILE A 10 -30.01 -3.12 19.47
N ARG A 11 -30.95 -2.73 18.61
CA ARG A 11 -30.71 -2.70 17.14
C ARG A 11 -29.54 -1.77 16.75
N LYS A 12 -29.44 -0.61 17.40
CA LYS A 12 -28.32 0.32 17.17
C LYS A 12 -26.98 -0.25 17.62
N GLY A 13 -26.95 -0.98 18.73
CA GLY A 13 -25.76 -1.68 19.24
C GLY A 13 -25.31 -2.83 18.35
N ILE A 14 -26.27 -3.62 17.82
CA ILE A 14 -25.98 -4.72 16.88
C ILE A 14 -25.33 -4.21 15.58
N GLY A 15 -25.70 -3.01 15.10
CA GLY A 15 -25.07 -2.43 13.91
C GLY A 15 -23.67 -1.86 14.17
N PHE A 16 -23.36 -1.46 15.40
CA PHE A 16 -22.05 -0.90 15.76
C PHE A 16 -20.95 -1.96 15.89
N LEU A 17 -21.26 -3.11 16.50
CA LEU A 17 -20.29 -4.18 16.73
C LEU A 17 -19.69 -4.74 15.43
N PRO A 18 -20.46 -5.13 14.39
CA PRO A 18 -19.90 -5.56 13.11
C PRO A 18 -19.06 -4.48 12.42
N LEU A 19 -19.45 -3.20 12.55
CA LEU A 19 -18.67 -2.09 12.02
C LEU A 19 -17.31 -1.99 12.73
N LEU A 20 -17.27 -2.10 14.04
CA LEU A 20 -16.03 -2.10 14.81
C LEU A 20 -15.15 -3.29 14.44
N LEU A 21 -15.75 -4.48 14.27
CA LEU A 21 -15.04 -5.67 13.78
C LEU A 21 -14.43 -5.46 12.38
N CYS A 22 -15.14 -4.78 11.47
CA CYS A 22 -14.59 -4.43 10.15
C CYS A 22 -13.34 -3.53 10.21
N LEU A 23 -13.16 -2.78 11.28
CA LEU A 23 -11.99 -1.92 11.50
C LEU A 23 -10.84 -2.63 12.25
N LEU A 24 -11.06 -3.86 12.78
CA LEU A 24 -10.01 -4.64 13.44
C LEU A 24 -8.77 -4.93 12.57
N PRO A 25 -8.87 -5.15 11.24
CA PRO A 25 -7.68 -5.32 10.41
C PRO A 25 -6.71 -4.14 10.44
N MET A 26 -7.17 -2.96 10.87
CA MET A 26 -6.31 -1.79 11.07
C MET A 26 -5.40 -1.92 12.29
N VAL A 27 -5.80 -2.75 13.26
CA VAL A 27 -5.10 -2.96 14.54
C VAL A 27 -3.99 -4.01 14.44
N GLN A 28 -3.96 -4.80 13.37
CA GLN A 28 -3.10 -6.00 13.27
C GLN A 28 -2.08 -5.99 12.12
N THR A 29 -1.77 -4.83 11.54
CA THR A 29 -0.83 -4.72 10.41
C THR A 29 0.63 -4.70 10.84
N VAL A 30 1.07 -5.66 11.62
CA VAL A 30 2.48 -5.75 12.08
C VAL A 30 3.44 -6.13 10.94
N THR A 31 2.95 -6.76 9.89
CA THR A 31 3.77 -7.22 8.75
C THR A 31 3.35 -6.54 7.44
N PRO A 32 4.28 -6.31 6.48
CA PRO A 32 3.93 -5.82 5.15
C PRO A 32 3.20 -6.87 4.31
N LEU A 33 2.92 -8.05 4.86
CA LEU A 33 2.30 -9.15 4.16
C LEU A 33 0.80 -8.86 3.93
N TRP A 34 0.39 -8.82 2.66
CA TRP A 34 -0.97 -8.48 2.27
C TRP A 34 -2.04 -9.48 2.74
N SER A 35 -1.67 -10.76 2.86
CA SER A 35 -2.61 -11.84 3.20
C SER A 35 -3.08 -11.80 4.65
N GLU A 36 -2.30 -11.28 5.58
CA GLU A 36 -2.65 -11.28 7.00
C GLU A 36 -3.86 -10.37 7.32
N PRO A 37 -3.87 -9.07 6.98
CA PRO A 37 -5.05 -8.24 7.21
C PRO A 37 -6.23 -8.64 6.32
N LEU A 38 -5.99 -9.20 5.14
CA LEU A 38 -7.04 -9.67 4.26
C LEU A 38 -7.77 -10.88 4.85
N LEU A 39 -7.09 -11.80 5.54
CA LEU A 39 -7.73 -12.93 6.24
C LEU A 39 -8.82 -12.48 7.21
N TYR A 40 -8.53 -11.46 8.02
CA TYR A 40 -9.52 -10.90 8.95
C TYR A 40 -10.69 -10.27 8.20
N GLY A 41 -10.40 -9.53 7.12
CA GLY A 41 -11.43 -8.97 6.25
C GLY A 41 -12.33 -10.05 5.65
N CYS A 42 -11.75 -11.13 5.15
CA CYS A 42 -12.51 -12.27 4.60
C CYS A 42 -13.33 -12.99 5.66
N ALA A 43 -12.76 -13.22 6.86
CA ALA A 43 -13.48 -13.85 7.97
C ALA A 43 -14.70 -13.01 8.39
N ILE A 44 -14.52 -11.70 8.57
CA ILE A 44 -15.61 -10.78 8.93
C ILE A 44 -16.65 -10.73 7.82
N GLY A 45 -16.25 -10.65 6.56
CA GLY A 45 -17.16 -10.67 5.42
C GLY A 45 -17.97 -11.95 5.35
N GLY A 46 -17.32 -13.11 5.57
CA GLY A 46 -17.98 -14.42 5.64
C GLY A 46 -19.02 -14.49 6.78
N VAL A 47 -18.65 -14.02 7.98
CA VAL A 47 -19.57 -13.95 9.12
C VAL A 47 -20.77 -13.04 8.82
N LEU A 48 -20.56 -11.87 8.19
CA LEU A 48 -21.64 -10.99 7.78
C LEU A 48 -22.53 -11.63 6.71
N CYS A 49 -21.96 -12.33 5.73
CA CYS A 49 -22.73 -13.08 4.74
C CYS A 49 -23.60 -14.15 5.39
N ALA A 50 -23.02 -14.96 6.29
CA ALA A 50 -23.77 -15.99 7.03
C ALA A 50 -24.87 -15.36 7.89
N PHE A 51 -24.56 -14.26 8.60
CA PHE A 51 -25.54 -13.53 9.40
C PHE A 51 -26.73 -13.05 8.55
N PHE A 52 -26.51 -12.40 7.40
CA PHE A 52 -27.58 -11.93 6.54
C PHE A 52 -28.31 -13.07 5.83
N CYS A 53 -27.66 -14.20 5.55
CA CYS A 53 -28.32 -15.40 5.06
C CYS A 53 -29.34 -15.91 6.08
N ILE A 54 -28.93 -16.12 7.34
CA ILE A 54 -29.80 -16.58 8.43
C ILE A 54 -30.91 -15.54 8.70
N TYR A 55 -30.54 -14.27 8.79
CA TYR A 55 -31.50 -13.17 9.00
C TYR A 55 -32.57 -13.13 7.91
N GLY A 56 -32.18 -13.31 6.65
CA GLY A 56 -33.09 -13.33 5.51
C GLY A 56 -34.04 -14.55 5.51
N LEU A 57 -33.56 -15.72 5.97
CA LEU A 57 -34.39 -16.91 6.12
C LEU A 57 -35.39 -16.82 7.29
N CYS A 58 -34.96 -16.18 8.40
CA CYS A 58 -35.79 -16.09 9.61
C CYS A 58 -36.80 -14.95 9.61
N ARG A 59 -36.63 -13.94 8.73
CA ARG A 59 -37.50 -12.76 8.65
C ARG A 59 -38.04 -12.55 7.25
N ASP A 60 -39.37 -12.60 7.13
CA ASP A 60 -40.12 -12.30 5.91
C ASP A 60 -40.25 -10.76 5.65
N LYS A 61 -39.36 -9.94 6.20
CA LYS A 61 -39.38 -8.49 5.99
C LYS A 61 -38.64 -8.11 4.71
N HIS A 62 -39.32 -7.28 3.89
CA HIS A 62 -38.69 -6.67 2.72
C HIS A 62 -37.65 -5.64 3.16
N LEU A 63 -36.42 -5.82 2.68
CA LEU A 63 -35.33 -4.85 2.82
C LEU A 63 -35.31 -3.99 1.54
N LEU A 64 -35.50 -2.70 1.68
CA LEU A 64 -35.49 -1.79 0.54
C LEU A 64 -34.05 -1.44 0.20
N TRP A 65 -33.47 -2.15 -0.78
CA TRP A 65 -32.16 -1.76 -1.32
C TRP A 65 -32.34 -0.57 -2.27
N ARG A 66 -31.64 0.50 -1.99
CA ARG A 66 -31.61 1.68 -2.86
C ARG A 66 -30.32 1.67 -3.65
N LEU A 67 -30.43 1.39 -4.96
CA LEU A 67 -29.28 1.44 -5.87
C LEU A 67 -28.81 2.90 -6.02
N ASP A 68 -27.50 3.11 -5.85
CA ASP A 68 -26.84 4.40 -6.00
C ASP A 68 -25.78 4.35 -7.11
N LEU A 69 -25.40 5.50 -7.62
CA LEU A 69 -24.31 5.62 -8.58
C LEU A 69 -22.99 5.06 -8.02
N VAL A 70 -22.78 5.18 -6.70
CA VAL A 70 -21.59 4.58 -6.04
C VAL A 70 -21.62 3.05 -6.16
N ASP A 71 -22.80 2.41 -6.00
CA ASP A 71 -22.94 0.95 -6.15
C ASP A 71 -22.54 0.51 -7.56
N LEU A 72 -22.99 1.25 -8.58
CA LEU A 72 -22.66 0.98 -9.98
C LEU A 72 -21.16 1.15 -10.25
N LEU A 73 -20.56 2.25 -9.78
CA LEU A 73 -19.14 2.53 -9.99
C LEU A 73 -18.25 1.49 -9.31
N VAL A 74 -18.57 1.11 -8.07
CA VAL A 74 -17.84 0.06 -7.34
C VAL A 74 -17.94 -1.29 -8.06
N PHE A 75 -19.14 -1.64 -8.56
CA PHE A 75 -19.36 -2.87 -9.34
C PHE A 75 -18.57 -2.85 -10.66
N CYS A 76 -18.66 -1.77 -11.42
CA CYS A 76 -17.95 -1.65 -12.70
C CYS A 76 -16.43 -1.68 -12.51
N TRP A 77 -15.90 -1.03 -11.48
CA TRP A 77 -14.47 -1.06 -11.17
C TRP A 77 -14.00 -2.46 -10.76
N TRP A 78 -14.76 -3.14 -9.88
CA TRP A 78 -14.49 -4.53 -9.53
C TRP A 78 -14.50 -5.46 -10.75
N LEU A 79 -15.52 -5.34 -11.62
CA LEU A 79 -15.63 -6.13 -12.84
C LEU A 79 -14.44 -5.87 -13.78
N TYR A 80 -14.04 -4.62 -13.93
CA TYR A 80 -12.84 -4.24 -14.70
C TYR A 80 -11.58 -4.91 -14.15
N VAL A 81 -11.38 -4.89 -12.82
CA VAL A 81 -10.23 -5.57 -12.19
C VAL A 81 -10.27 -7.08 -12.42
N LEU A 82 -11.45 -7.71 -12.34
CA LEU A 82 -11.60 -9.13 -12.67
C LEU A 82 -11.19 -9.42 -14.12
N VAL A 83 -11.73 -8.67 -15.07
CA VAL A 83 -11.40 -8.83 -16.49
C VAL A 83 -9.89 -8.65 -16.71
N ARG A 84 -9.27 -7.63 -16.10
CA ARG A 84 -7.82 -7.42 -16.16
C ARG A 84 -7.02 -8.57 -15.55
N GLY A 85 -7.50 -9.17 -14.47
CA GLY A 85 -6.87 -10.31 -13.82
C GLY A 85 -6.93 -11.61 -14.64
N TYR A 86 -7.92 -11.74 -15.55
CA TYR A 86 -8.03 -12.88 -16.49
C TYR A 86 -7.32 -12.63 -17.82
N MET A 87 -6.90 -11.40 -18.11
CA MET A 87 -6.10 -11.14 -19.31
C MET A 87 -4.71 -11.78 -19.18
N PRO A 88 -4.16 -12.32 -20.28
CA PRO A 88 -2.81 -12.90 -20.27
C PRO A 88 -1.79 -11.89 -19.76
N SER A 89 -1.08 -12.23 -18.70
CA SER A 89 -0.01 -11.44 -18.08
C SER A 89 1.05 -12.38 -17.52
N GLU A 90 2.30 -12.03 -17.68
CA GLU A 90 3.41 -12.76 -17.02
C GLU A 90 3.50 -12.42 -15.51
N VAL A 91 2.86 -11.32 -15.09
CA VAL A 91 2.90 -10.83 -13.71
C VAL A 91 1.81 -11.51 -12.89
N PRO A 92 2.15 -12.10 -11.72
CA PRO A 92 1.15 -12.69 -10.81
C PRO A 92 0.20 -11.63 -10.27
N CYS A 93 -1.10 -11.78 -10.53
CA CYS A 93 -2.13 -10.80 -10.12
C CYS A 93 -3.15 -11.35 -9.10
N ALA A 94 -2.96 -12.58 -8.62
CA ALA A 94 -3.88 -13.24 -7.68
C ALA A 94 -4.16 -12.39 -6.42
N ARG A 95 -3.13 -11.74 -5.87
CA ARG A 95 -3.23 -10.81 -4.75
C ARG A 95 -4.28 -9.72 -5.00
N GLN A 96 -4.17 -9.03 -6.13
CA GLN A 96 -5.06 -7.91 -6.47
C GLN A 96 -6.49 -8.38 -6.69
N VAL A 97 -6.69 -9.45 -7.44
CA VAL A 97 -8.01 -10.04 -7.71
C VAL A 97 -8.70 -10.47 -6.42
N VAL A 98 -8.01 -11.19 -5.55
CA VAL A 98 -8.55 -11.64 -4.25
C VAL A 98 -8.88 -10.44 -3.35
N THR A 99 -8.00 -9.43 -3.30
CA THR A 99 -8.21 -8.23 -2.49
C THR A 99 -9.43 -7.43 -2.96
N TYR A 100 -9.52 -7.10 -4.26
CA TYR A 100 -10.65 -6.35 -4.79
C TYR A 100 -11.97 -7.11 -4.68
N THR A 101 -11.95 -8.43 -4.86
CA THR A 101 -13.15 -9.28 -4.70
C THR A 101 -13.62 -9.28 -3.24
N SER A 102 -12.71 -9.43 -2.30
CA SER A 102 -13.03 -9.37 -0.87
C SER A 102 -13.61 -8.01 -0.47
N LEU A 103 -13.01 -6.91 -0.95
CA LEU A 103 -13.49 -5.56 -0.69
C LEU A 103 -14.87 -5.30 -1.32
N PHE A 104 -15.12 -5.84 -2.50
CA PHE A 104 -16.44 -5.74 -3.15
C PHE A 104 -17.52 -6.46 -2.33
N VAL A 105 -17.26 -7.69 -1.88
CA VAL A 105 -18.22 -8.43 -1.03
C VAL A 105 -18.42 -7.70 0.31
N LEU A 106 -17.35 -7.21 0.93
CA LEU A 106 -17.45 -6.40 2.15
C LEU A 106 -18.26 -5.13 1.94
N TYR A 107 -18.10 -4.46 0.80
CA TYR A 107 -18.93 -3.31 0.43
C TYR A 107 -20.41 -3.67 0.41
N LEU A 108 -20.79 -4.77 -0.25
CA LEU A 108 -22.18 -5.24 -0.29
C LEU A 108 -22.71 -5.57 1.10
N MET A 109 -21.92 -6.23 1.94
CA MET A 109 -22.31 -6.56 3.32
C MET A 109 -22.49 -5.33 4.20
N LEU A 110 -21.62 -4.34 4.06
CA LEU A 110 -21.76 -3.06 4.75
C LEU A 110 -22.99 -2.27 4.27
N ARG A 111 -23.31 -2.34 2.98
CA ARG A 111 -24.56 -1.76 2.45
C ARG A 111 -25.78 -2.41 3.10
N LEU A 112 -25.83 -3.75 3.17
CA LEU A 112 -26.89 -4.48 3.86
C LEU A 112 -26.96 -4.10 5.35
N LEU A 113 -25.84 -4.00 6.02
CA LEU A 113 -25.74 -3.59 7.42
C LEU A 113 -26.32 -2.20 7.66
N PHE A 114 -25.92 -1.21 6.84
CA PHE A 114 -26.35 0.17 7.00
C PHE A 114 -27.86 0.35 6.72
N ILE A 115 -28.39 -0.37 5.73
CA ILE A 115 -29.81 -0.35 5.41
C ILE A 115 -30.62 -1.12 6.45
N GLY A 116 -30.20 -2.35 6.78
CA GLY A 116 -30.96 -3.27 7.66
C GLY A 116 -31.04 -2.80 9.10
N PHE A 117 -29.99 -2.17 9.61
CA PHE A 117 -29.87 -1.72 11.00
C PHE A 117 -29.88 -0.20 11.16
N ALA A 118 -30.05 0.56 10.07
CA ALA A 118 -30.07 2.03 10.07
C ALA A 118 -28.90 2.64 10.86
N VAL A 119 -27.67 2.15 10.59
CA VAL A 119 -26.46 2.53 11.33
C VAL A 119 -26.25 4.04 11.23
N ARG A 120 -26.27 4.70 12.38
CA ARG A 120 -26.12 6.16 12.44
C ARG A 120 -24.71 6.58 12.04
N THR A 121 -24.61 7.70 11.37
CA THR A 121 -23.33 8.33 10.97
C THR A 121 -22.37 8.50 12.15
N VAL A 122 -22.93 8.90 13.32
CA VAL A 122 -22.16 9.07 14.57
C VAL A 122 -21.50 7.76 15.02
N ALA A 123 -22.13 6.59 14.78
CA ALA A 123 -21.52 5.31 15.12
C ALA A 123 -20.26 5.06 14.30
N ILE A 124 -20.28 5.39 12.99
CA ILE A 124 -19.11 5.27 12.12
C ILE A 124 -18.02 6.26 12.56
N GLU A 125 -18.38 7.50 12.82
CA GLU A 125 -17.47 8.53 13.35
C GLU A 125 -16.82 8.04 14.65
N SER A 126 -17.61 7.53 15.60
CA SER A 126 -17.11 7.02 16.89
C SER A 126 -16.19 5.81 16.74
N ALA A 127 -16.52 4.87 15.84
CA ALA A 127 -15.68 3.70 15.58
C ALA A 127 -14.31 4.10 15.04
N LEU A 128 -14.26 5.02 14.06
CA LEU A 128 -13.00 5.54 13.51
C LEU A 128 -12.19 6.31 14.57
N PHE A 129 -12.85 7.11 15.43
CA PHE A 129 -12.17 7.80 16.53
C PHE A 129 -11.61 6.83 17.57
N LEU A 130 -12.33 5.75 17.91
CA LEU A 130 -11.83 4.73 18.84
C LEU A 130 -10.57 4.04 18.32
N VAL A 131 -10.58 3.62 17.05
CA VAL A 131 -9.41 2.98 16.43
C VAL A 131 -8.25 3.97 16.32
N CYS A 132 -8.52 5.23 15.96
CA CYS A 132 -7.50 6.27 15.91
C CYS A 132 -6.92 6.57 17.29
N GLY A 133 -7.76 6.62 18.35
CA GLY A 133 -7.33 6.80 19.73
C GLY A 133 -6.44 5.66 20.21
N TYR A 134 -6.78 4.41 19.86
CA TYR A 134 -5.94 3.24 20.15
C TYR A 134 -4.56 3.35 19.48
N GLU A 135 -4.51 3.67 18.19
CA GLU A 135 -3.25 3.85 17.46
C GLU A 135 -2.40 4.99 18.05
N LEU A 136 -3.04 6.09 18.49
CA LEU A 136 -2.34 7.19 19.17
C LEU A 136 -1.74 6.74 20.51
N LEU A 137 -2.50 6.01 21.33
CA LEU A 137 -2.01 5.49 22.60
C LEU A 137 -0.82 4.55 22.39
N LEU A 138 -0.90 3.69 21.38
CA LEU A 138 0.20 2.80 21.01
C LEU A 138 1.45 3.58 20.55
N GLY A 139 1.25 4.62 19.74
CA GLY A 139 2.34 5.50 19.31
C GLY A 139 3.00 6.26 20.47
N VAL A 140 2.21 6.73 21.45
CA VAL A 140 2.72 7.34 22.69
C VAL A 140 3.53 6.32 23.48
N TRP A 141 3.01 5.10 23.66
CA TRP A 141 3.72 4.02 24.34
C TRP A 141 5.05 3.68 23.68
N GLN A 142 5.08 3.59 22.34
CA GLN A 142 6.32 3.40 21.57
C GLN A 142 7.30 4.57 21.77
N PHE A 143 6.81 5.80 21.77
CA PHE A 143 7.64 6.99 22.01
C PHE A 143 8.26 7.01 23.43
N CYS A 144 7.52 6.55 24.43
CA CYS A 144 8.03 6.44 25.81
C CYS A 144 8.98 5.25 26.03
N GLY A 145 9.42 4.55 24.99
CA GLY A 145 10.38 3.43 25.08
C GLY A 145 9.74 2.06 25.27
N GLY A 146 8.41 1.96 25.14
CA GLY A 146 7.68 0.69 25.23
C GLY A 146 8.05 -0.25 24.09
N GLY A 147 8.81 -1.32 24.38
CA GLY A 147 9.05 -2.43 23.47
C GLY A 147 10.30 -2.33 22.57
N TYR A 148 11.22 -1.39 22.80
CA TYR A 148 12.42 -1.26 21.97
C TYR A 148 13.71 -1.08 22.80
N ASN A 149 14.66 -1.99 22.59
CA ASN A 149 16.01 -1.96 23.16
C ASN A 149 17.05 -1.26 22.25
N SER A 150 16.68 -0.47 21.26
CA SER A 150 17.63 0.16 20.34
C SER A 150 17.34 1.64 20.06
N ALA A 151 18.41 2.39 19.82
CA ALA A 151 18.47 3.85 19.72
C ALA A 151 17.71 4.50 18.53
N SER A 152 16.93 3.77 17.77
CA SER A 152 16.11 4.30 16.67
C SER A 152 14.64 3.88 16.83
N VAL A 153 13.94 4.49 17.78
CA VAL A 153 12.50 4.27 17.98
C VAL A 153 11.73 4.92 16.81
N ALA A 154 11.37 4.14 15.83
CA ALA A 154 10.43 4.58 14.82
C ALA A 154 9.00 4.43 15.36
N ILE A 155 8.33 5.53 15.68
CA ILE A 155 6.90 5.55 16.02
C ILE A 155 6.12 5.09 14.79
N LYS A 156 5.46 3.95 14.87
CA LYS A 156 4.75 3.34 13.74
C LYS A 156 3.38 2.74 14.09
N GLY A 157 2.97 2.80 15.37
CA GLY A 157 1.76 2.13 15.82
C GLY A 157 1.82 0.63 15.53
N ASN A 158 0.71 0.07 15.07
CA ASN A 158 0.64 -1.31 14.57
C ASN A 158 1.13 -1.48 13.12
N PHE A 159 1.49 -0.40 12.44
CA PHE A 159 1.95 -0.47 11.07
C PHE A 159 3.43 -0.86 10.98
N PHE A 160 3.83 -1.45 9.86
CA PHE A 160 5.23 -1.80 9.61
C PHE A 160 6.14 -0.56 9.42
N ASN A 161 5.56 0.62 9.08
CA ASN A 161 6.27 1.86 8.81
C ASN A 161 5.51 3.06 9.38
N SER A 162 6.24 4.13 9.73
CA SER A 162 5.68 5.40 10.19
C SER A 162 4.82 6.11 9.14
N GLY A 163 5.07 5.91 7.84
CA GLY A 163 4.28 6.52 6.77
C GLY A 163 2.79 6.18 6.86
N PRO A 164 2.40 4.91 6.73
CA PRO A 164 1.02 4.48 6.96
C PRO A 164 0.46 4.96 8.30
N TYR A 165 1.17 4.77 9.41
CA TYR A 165 0.72 5.26 10.71
C TYR A 165 0.27 6.73 10.66
N THR A 166 1.10 7.61 10.08
CA THR A 166 0.77 9.05 10.00
C THR A 166 -0.41 9.37 9.08
N ALA A 167 -0.68 8.54 8.05
CA ALA A 167 -1.89 8.66 7.24
C ALA A 167 -3.14 8.48 8.08
N PHE A 168 -3.14 7.43 8.94
CA PHE A 168 -4.26 7.13 9.80
C PHE A 168 -4.49 8.21 10.85
N ILE A 169 -3.42 8.66 11.51
CA ILE A 169 -3.49 9.74 12.48
C ILE A 169 -3.98 11.05 11.83
N SER A 170 -3.51 11.37 10.62
CA SER A 170 -3.98 12.58 9.90
C SER A 170 -5.48 12.55 9.60
N MET A 171 -6.05 11.37 9.29
CA MET A 171 -7.49 11.18 9.15
C MET A 171 -8.23 11.51 10.45
N GLY A 172 -7.78 10.94 11.59
CA GLY A 172 -8.38 11.18 12.89
C GLY A 172 -8.32 12.66 13.31
N VAL A 173 -7.16 13.30 13.13
CA VAL A 173 -6.96 14.74 13.38
C VAL A 173 -7.90 15.59 12.50
N ALA A 174 -8.00 15.28 11.21
CA ALA A 174 -8.89 15.97 10.29
C ALA A 174 -10.37 15.83 10.69
N MET A 175 -10.78 14.62 11.08
CA MET A 175 -12.13 14.38 11.62
C MET A 175 -12.37 15.18 12.91
N ALA A 176 -11.41 15.23 13.82
CA ALA A 176 -11.51 15.98 15.08
C ALA A 176 -11.67 17.49 14.85
N ILE A 177 -10.88 18.07 13.91
CA ILE A 177 -10.99 19.49 13.52
C ILE A 177 -12.41 19.82 13.04
N VAL A 178 -12.96 18.99 12.14
CA VAL A 178 -14.29 19.21 11.58
C VAL A 178 -15.38 19.01 12.64
N TRP A 179 -15.22 17.98 13.50
CA TRP A 179 -16.19 17.68 14.55
C TRP A 179 -16.28 18.80 15.60
N LEU A 180 -15.16 19.35 16.05
CA LEU A 180 -15.13 20.44 17.05
C LEU A 180 -15.80 21.72 16.55
N ARG A 181 -15.83 21.94 15.23
CA ARG A 181 -16.51 23.09 14.65
C ARG A 181 -18.00 22.88 14.42
N LYS A 182 -18.47 21.64 14.26
CA LYS A 182 -19.86 21.33 14.05
C LYS A 182 -20.64 21.62 15.33
N GLU A 183 -21.76 22.32 15.25
CA GLU A 183 -22.66 22.49 16.39
C GLU A 183 -23.02 21.13 16.99
N GLN A 184 -22.81 21.01 18.30
CA GLN A 184 -22.86 19.71 18.93
C GLN A 184 -24.29 19.37 19.30
N GLN A 185 -24.78 18.31 18.68
CA GLN A 185 -26.15 17.80 18.89
C GLN A 185 -26.28 16.96 20.20
N PHE A 186 -25.23 16.84 20.99
CA PHE A 186 -25.23 16.03 22.22
C PHE A 186 -25.39 16.90 23.45
N GLY A 187 -26.15 16.42 24.44
CA GLY A 187 -26.30 17.02 25.76
C GLY A 187 -25.59 16.20 26.86
N GLY A 188 -25.39 16.83 28.01
CA GLY A 188 -24.91 16.15 29.23
C GLY A 188 -23.52 15.52 29.15
N TRP A 189 -23.29 14.47 29.93
CA TRP A 189 -21.99 13.81 30.10
C TRP A 189 -21.43 13.20 28.80
N LYS A 190 -22.30 12.71 27.90
CA LYS A 190 -21.90 12.17 26.58
C LYS A 190 -21.18 13.22 25.74
N LYS A 191 -21.66 14.46 25.75
CA LYS A 191 -21.02 15.60 25.06
C LYS A 191 -19.62 15.84 25.61
N THR A 192 -19.46 15.85 26.94
CA THR A 192 -18.17 16.07 27.59
C THR A 192 -17.14 15.00 27.23
N ILE A 193 -17.53 13.72 27.21
CA ILE A 193 -16.62 12.63 26.81
C ILE A 193 -16.18 12.77 25.36
N MET A 194 -17.13 13.07 24.45
CA MET A 194 -16.82 13.25 23.05
C MET A 194 -15.90 14.47 22.79
N ILE A 195 -16.11 15.58 23.49
CA ILE A 195 -15.23 16.75 23.42
C ILE A 195 -13.82 16.36 23.87
N LYS A 196 -13.67 15.74 25.04
CA LYS A 196 -12.37 15.35 25.60
C LYS A 196 -11.66 14.35 24.67
N GLY A 197 -12.37 13.37 24.11
CA GLY A 197 -11.82 12.42 23.15
C GLY A 197 -11.33 13.08 21.86
N ASN A 198 -12.11 14.02 21.30
CA ASN A 198 -11.71 14.76 20.10
C ASN A 198 -10.52 15.70 20.37
N LEU A 199 -10.49 16.37 21.51
CA LEU A 199 -9.35 17.21 21.92
C LEU A 199 -8.09 16.37 22.12
N PHE A 200 -8.21 15.17 22.71
CA PHE A 200 -7.11 14.22 22.82
C PHE A 200 -6.56 13.82 21.45
N VAL A 201 -7.43 13.39 20.53
CA VAL A 201 -7.01 13.01 19.16
C VAL A 201 -6.37 14.20 18.44
N LEU A 202 -6.93 15.40 18.57
CA LEU A 202 -6.39 16.60 17.96
C LEU A 202 -5.00 16.95 18.52
N PHE A 203 -4.89 17.10 19.83
CA PHE A 203 -3.65 17.55 20.45
C PHE A 203 -2.54 16.50 20.34
N VAL A 204 -2.79 15.28 20.81
CA VAL A 204 -1.79 14.20 20.75
C VAL A 204 -1.47 13.83 19.30
N GLY A 205 -2.47 13.80 18.42
CA GLY A 205 -2.26 13.54 17.00
C GLY A 205 -1.35 14.59 16.36
N MET A 206 -1.57 15.88 16.59
CA MET A 206 -0.71 16.95 16.06
C MET A 206 0.73 16.84 16.58
N VAL A 207 0.91 16.54 17.89
CA VAL A 207 2.24 16.30 18.48
C VAL A 207 2.93 15.12 17.80
N MET A 208 2.24 13.98 17.61
CA MET A 208 2.80 12.81 16.94
C MET A 208 3.18 13.08 15.49
N LEU A 209 2.34 13.79 14.72
CA LEU A 209 2.65 14.18 13.35
C LEU A 209 3.89 15.09 13.27
N ALA A 210 4.07 15.99 14.24
CA ALA A 210 5.23 16.85 14.34
C ALA A 210 6.51 16.06 14.68
N LEU A 211 6.45 15.16 15.67
CA LEU A 211 7.58 14.31 16.08
C LEU A 211 8.08 13.41 14.92
N ILE A 212 7.16 12.81 14.19
CA ILE A 212 7.49 11.94 13.04
C ILE A 212 7.92 12.76 11.81
N ARG A 213 7.64 14.07 11.80
CA ARG A 213 7.94 14.98 10.67
C ARG A 213 7.33 14.49 9.35
N SER A 214 6.07 14.05 9.38
CA SER A 214 5.36 13.55 8.20
C SER A 214 4.80 14.69 7.37
N ARG A 215 5.51 15.04 6.29
CA ARG A 215 5.09 16.13 5.37
C ARG A 215 3.72 15.87 4.74
N SER A 216 3.48 14.64 4.25
CA SER A 216 2.21 14.26 3.61
C SER A 216 1.03 14.40 4.57
N ALA A 217 1.21 14.03 5.85
CA ALA A 217 0.18 14.17 6.87
C ALA A 217 -0.09 15.64 7.21
N ILE A 218 0.96 16.47 7.32
CA ILE A 218 0.84 17.90 7.56
C ILE A 218 0.06 18.57 6.42
N VAL A 219 0.38 18.25 5.16
CA VAL A 219 -0.35 18.76 3.99
C VAL A 219 -1.81 18.31 4.02
N ALA A 220 -2.09 17.04 4.32
CA ALA A 220 -3.45 16.53 4.40
C ALA A 220 -4.30 17.26 5.46
N VAL A 221 -3.75 17.46 6.65
CA VAL A 221 -4.43 18.21 7.73
C VAL A 221 -4.59 19.68 7.35
N ALA A 222 -3.57 20.31 6.75
CA ALA A 222 -3.62 21.69 6.30
C ALA A 222 -4.72 21.94 5.25
N VAL A 223 -4.89 21.03 4.29
CA VAL A 223 -5.98 21.11 3.30
C VAL A 223 -7.35 21.10 3.99
N VAL A 224 -7.55 20.22 4.99
CA VAL A 224 -8.82 20.17 5.74
C VAL A 224 -9.01 21.45 6.58
N LEU A 225 -7.97 21.97 7.21
CA LEU A 225 -8.01 23.26 7.91
C LEU A 225 -8.39 24.39 6.94
N CYS A 226 -7.74 24.47 5.78
CA CYS A 226 -8.03 25.47 4.76
C CYS A 226 -9.50 25.39 4.28
N TRP A 227 -9.98 24.20 4.01
CA TRP A 227 -11.36 23.99 3.63
C TRP A 227 -12.34 24.43 4.73
N GLN A 228 -12.03 24.09 5.98
CA GLN A 228 -12.89 24.36 7.12
C GLN A 228 -12.91 25.86 7.50
N TYR A 229 -11.79 26.55 7.38
CA TYR A 229 -11.63 27.97 7.72
C TYR A 229 -11.54 28.89 6.50
N ARG A 230 -12.14 28.48 5.37
CA ARG A 230 -12.08 29.20 4.08
C ARG A 230 -12.50 30.68 4.16
N GLY A 231 -13.40 31.06 5.09
CA GLY A 231 -13.77 32.46 5.29
C GLY A 231 -12.61 33.31 5.84
N LEU A 232 -11.89 32.80 6.85
CA LEU A 232 -10.68 33.41 7.38
C LEU A 232 -9.57 33.46 6.34
N ILE A 233 -9.42 32.39 5.56
CA ILE A 233 -8.40 32.31 4.52
C ILE A 233 -8.64 33.35 3.43
N ARG A 234 -9.89 33.56 3.00
CA ARG A 234 -10.21 34.63 2.03
C ARG A 234 -9.84 36.02 2.56
N LYS A 235 -10.06 36.27 3.88
CA LYS A 235 -9.73 37.54 4.52
C LYS A 235 -8.21 37.77 4.61
N TYR A 236 -7.43 36.73 4.86
CA TYR A 236 -5.98 36.80 5.10
C TYR A 236 -5.17 36.07 4.01
N CYS A 237 -5.72 35.91 2.81
CA CYS A 237 -5.14 35.06 1.75
C CYS A 237 -3.68 35.39 1.43
N VAL A 238 -3.31 36.68 1.37
CA VAL A 238 -1.93 37.10 1.06
C VAL A 238 -0.96 36.61 2.14
N TYR A 239 -1.23 36.88 3.43
CA TYR A 239 -0.36 36.49 4.54
C TYR A 239 -0.26 34.96 4.64
N LEU A 240 -1.39 34.24 4.48
CA LEU A 240 -1.42 32.79 4.54
C LEU A 240 -0.69 32.14 3.35
N THR A 241 -0.71 32.78 2.17
CA THR A 241 0.05 32.32 1.01
C THR A 241 1.55 32.44 1.26
N PHE A 242 2.05 33.58 1.74
CA PHE A 242 3.45 33.73 2.11
C PHE A 242 3.88 32.75 3.20
N MET A 243 3.06 32.57 4.24
CA MET A 243 3.31 31.59 5.29
C MET A 243 3.35 30.16 4.73
N ALA A 244 2.43 29.79 3.85
CA ALA A 244 2.39 28.47 3.21
C ALA A 244 3.61 28.22 2.32
N ILE A 245 4.08 29.24 1.57
CA ILE A 245 5.32 29.18 0.79
C ILE A 245 6.52 28.98 1.72
N GLY A 246 6.63 29.74 2.81
CA GLY A 246 7.71 29.61 3.80
C GLY A 246 7.75 28.23 4.47
N ILE A 247 6.58 27.74 4.93
CA ILE A 247 6.45 26.40 5.50
C ILE A 247 6.76 25.33 4.44
N GLY A 248 6.27 25.48 3.22
CA GLY A 248 6.54 24.57 2.10
C GLY A 248 8.03 24.48 1.77
N ALA A 249 8.72 25.61 1.70
CA ALA A 249 10.16 25.69 1.50
C ALA A 249 10.89 25.00 2.67
N TYR A 250 10.55 25.34 3.91
CA TYR A 250 11.14 24.70 5.10
C TYR A 250 10.97 23.16 5.09
N LEU A 251 9.77 22.67 4.81
CA LEU A 251 9.48 21.23 4.72
C LEU A 251 10.22 20.56 3.56
N PHE A 252 10.44 21.27 2.44
CA PHE A 252 11.24 20.77 1.32
C PHE A 252 12.70 20.58 1.72
N PHE A 253 13.32 21.58 2.34
CA PHE A 253 14.72 21.53 2.73
C PHE A 253 15.00 20.55 3.86
N LEU A 254 14.04 20.31 4.78
CA LEU A 254 14.19 19.33 5.88
C LEU A 254 14.50 17.90 5.42
N LYS A 255 13.98 17.47 4.26
CA LYS A 255 14.17 16.11 3.70
C LYS A 255 14.30 16.18 2.17
N GLN A 256 15.21 17.03 1.67
CA GLN A 256 15.37 17.29 0.24
C GLN A 256 15.55 16.03 -0.60
N GLY A 257 16.41 15.10 -0.21
CA GLY A 257 16.64 13.84 -0.95
C GLY A 257 15.37 12.99 -1.13
N SER A 258 14.51 12.92 -0.10
CA SER A 258 13.23 12.21 -0.21
C SER A 258 12.20 12.96 -1.09
N ALA A 259 12.28 14.29 -1.20
CA ALA A 259 11.40 15.04 -2.08
C ALA A 259 11.81 14.84 -3.54
N LEU A 260 13.11 15.01 -3.83
CA LEU A 260 13.67 14.78 -5.17
C LEU A 260 13.46 13.33 -5.65
N GLY A 261 13.63 12.34 -4.75
CA GLY A 261 13.34 10.96 -5.07
C GLY A 261 11.89 10.74 -5.50
N ARG A 262 10.90 11.32 -4.78
CA ARG A 262 9.48 11.19 -5.17
C ARG A 262 9.16 11.89 -6.47
N THR A 263 9.65 13.10 -6.72
CA THR A 263 9.43 13.79 -7.99
C THR A 263 10.02 13.01 -9.16
N PHE A 264 11.16 12.37 -8.97
CA PHE A 264 11.75 11.48 -9.96
C PHE A 264 10.88 10.25 -10.25
N ILE A 265 10.38 9.57 -9.18
CA ILE A 265 9.46 8.45 -9.31
C ILE A 265 8.19 8.87 -10.05
N TRP A 266 7.58 10.00 -9.69
CA TRP A 266 6.34 10.48 -10.33
C TRP A 266 6.56 10.83 -11.80
N ARG A 267 7.69 11.45 -12.15
CA ARG A 267 8.03 11.73 -13.55
C ARG A 267 8.06 10.45 -14.38
N LEU A 268 8.75 9.41 -13.89
CA LEU A 268 8.83 8.13 -14.60
C LEU A 268 7.48 7.42 -14.63
N SER A 269 6.74 7.41 -13.51
CA SER A 269 5.40 6.79 -13.45
C SER A 269 4.40 7.47 -14.37
N LEU A 270 4.46 8.79 -14.54
CA LEU A 270 3.62 9.53 -15.48
C LEU A 270 3.96 9.13 -16.92
N GLY A 271 5.25 9.00 -17.26
CA GLY A 271 5.68 8.45 -18.56
C GLY A 271 5.12 7.05 -18.79
N MET A 272 5.23 6.17 -17.80
CA MET A 272 4.65 4.82 -17.89
C MET A 272 3.14 4.84 -18.14
N LEU A 273 2.39 5.73 -17.50
CA LEU A 273 0.95 5.87 -17.72
C LEU A 273 0.63 6.36 -19.15
N THR A 274 1.39 7.33 -19.66
CA THR A 274 1.17 7.86 -21.01
C THR A 274 1.51 6.83 -22.10
N ASP A 275 2.59 6.06 -21.90
CA ASP A 275 3.09 5.09 -22.88
C ASP A 275 2.23 3.82 -22.94
N ASN A 276 1.65 3.39 -21.80
CA ASN A 276 0.85 2.16 -21.72
C ASN A 276 -0.66 2.36 -21.90
N GLY A 277 -1.12 3.58 -22.16
CA GLY A 277 -2.45 3.90 -22.65
C GLY A 277 -3.61 3.53 -21.71
N TRP A 278 -4.70 3.00 -22.30
CA TRP A 278 -5.98 2.83 -21.61
C TRP A 278 -6.02 1.68 -20.61
N LEU A 279 -5.27 0.60 -20.84
CA LEU A 279 -5.34 -0.64 -20.06
C LEU A 279 -4.22 -0.76 -19.01
N GLY A 280 -3.14 0.03 -19.11
CA GLY A 280 -1.98 -0.07 -18.25
C GLY A 280 -1.15 -1.34 -18.46
N THR A 281 -0.15 -1.54 -17.62
CA THR A 281 0.84 -2.63 -17.73
C THR A 281 0.36 -3.95 -17.11
N GLY A 282 -0.70 -3.94 -16.30
CA GLY A 282 -1.24 -5.11 -15.62
C GLY A 282 -1.22 -4.95 -14.09
N LEU A 283 -2.10 -5.70 -13.43
CA LEU A 283 -2.22 -5.64 -11.97
C LEU A 283 -0.93 -6.15 -11.31
N GLY A 284 -0.38 -5.38 -10.37
CA GLY A 284 0.83 -5.75 -9.61
C GLY A 284 2.16 -5.60 -10.37
N SER A 285 2.14 -5.07 -11.59
CA SER A 285 3.34 -4.96 -12.44
C SER A 285 4.24 -3.76 -12.13
N PHE A 286 3.79 -2.81 -11.31
CA PHE A 286 4.47 -1.52 -11.11
C PHE A 286 5.98 -1.65 -10.86
N ALA A 287 6.39 -2.49 -9.91
CA ALA A 287 7.80 -2.58 -9.52
C ALA A 287 8.70 -3.11 -10.63
N GLY A 288 8.27 -4.14 -11.35
CA GLY A 288 9.02 -4.71 -12.48
C GLY A 288 9.11 -3.76 -13.66
N GLU A 289 7.99 -3.13 -14.04
CA GLU A 289 7.95 -2.16 -15.13
C GLU A 289 8.77 -0.90 -14.82
N TYR A 290 8.71 -0.42 -13.57
CA TYR A 290 9.56 0.68 -13.13
C TYR A 290 11.06 0.36 -13.30
N GLY A 291 11.48 -0.89 -13.04
CA GLY A 291 12.85 -1.35 -13.28
C GLY A 291 13.26 -1.26 -14.75
N LYS A 292 12.38 -1.63 -15.69
CA LYS A 292 12.62 -1.50 -17.14
C LYS A 292 12.74 -0.04 -17.56
N VAL A 293 11.87 0.82 -17.03
CA VAL A 293 11.89 2.26 -17.32
C VAL A 293 13.15 2.93 -16.77
N LEU A 294 13.62 2.53 -15.58
CA LEU A 294 14.92 2.99 -15.05
C LEU A 294 16.08 2.63 -15.99
N GLN A 295 16.11 1.39 -16.52
CA GLN A 295 17.15 0.99 -17.47
C GLN A 295 17.09 1.84 -18.74
N THR A 296 15.92 2.06 -19.32
CA THR A 296 15.76 2.91 -20.51
C THR A 296 16.19 4.35 -20.24
N PHE A 297 15.75 4.92 -19.10
CA PHE A 297 16.06 6.29 -18.72
C PHE A 297 17.58 6.51 -18.56
N PHE A 298 18.28 5.65 -17.84
CA PHE A 298 19.72 5.78 -17.60
C PHE A 298 20.60 5.25 -18.75
N SER A 299 20.02 4.58 -19.74
CA SER A 299 20.73 4.23 -20.99
C SER A 299 20.94 5.45 -21.89
N SER A 300 20.12 6.49 -21.80
CA SER A 300 20.29 7.74 -22.52
C SER A 300 21.38 8.59 -21.83
N LYS A 301 22.36 9.08 -22.61
CA LYS A 301 23.56 9.76 -22.08
C LYS A 301 23.29 11.07 -21.34
N ASP A 302 22.14 11.69 -21.54
CA ASP A 302 21.85 13.07 -21.07
C ASP A 302 21.35 13.14 -19.62
N HIS A 303 21.04 12.01 -18.97
CA HIS A 303 20.34 12.01 -17.68
C HIS A 303 21.14 11.45 -16.48
N ILE A 304 22.39 11.00 -16.68
CA ILE A 304 23.07 10.10 -15.75
C ILE A 304 23.43 10.76 -14.40
N VAL A 305 23.90 12.00 -14.40
CA VAL A 305 24.56 12.55 -13.20
C VAL A 305 23.56 13.13 -12.19
N SER A 306 22.56 13.89 -12.64
CA SER A 306 21.65 14.61 -11.73
C SER A 306 20.61 13.71 -11.03
N TYR A 307 20.18 12.62 -11.68
CA TYR A 307 19.13 11.73 -11.16
C TYR A 307 19.66 10.42 -10.57
N ALA A 308 20.93 10.05 -10.83
CA ALA A 308 21.51 8.80 -10.37
C ALA A 308 21.36 8.57 -8.86
N MET A 309 21.61 9.64 -8.06
CA MET A 309 21.49 9.55 -6.60
C MET A 309 20.05 9.38 -6.10
N ASN A 310 19.05 9.69 -6.94
CA ASN A 310 17.63 9.55 -6.61
C ASN A 310 17.06 8.17 -6.98
N ALA A 311 17.79 7.35 -7.76
CA ALA A 311 17.40 5.99 -8.06
C ALA A 311 17.38 5.14 -6.78
N ASP A 312 16.29 4.37 -6.59
CA ASP A 312 16.15 3.47 -5.45
C ASP A 312 15.28 2.25 -5.80
N VAL A 313 15.38 1.20 -4.97
CA VAL A 313 14.47 0.05 -5.04
C VAL A 313 13.15 0.45 -4.42
N ILE A 314 12.08 0.42 -5.20
CA ILE A 314 10.75 0.82 -4.74
C ILE A 314 9.69 -0.21 -5.14
N ASP A 315 8.69 -0.36 -4.29
CA ASP A 315 7.53 -1.23 -4.55
C ASP A 315 6.29 -0.44 -4.97
N TYR A 316 6.30 0.90 -4.74
CA TYR A 316 5.13 1.76 -4.92
C TYR A 316 5.51 3.08 -5.58
N ALA A 317 4.56 3.66 -6.34
CA ALA A 317 4.71 4.96 -6.99
C ALA A 317 4.75 6.16 -6.03
N PHE A 318 4.48 5.97 -4.74
CA PHE A 318 4.27 7.05 -3.75
C PHE A 318 3.22 8.07 -4.17
N CYS A 319 2.28 7.65 -5.02
CA CYS A 319 1.06 8.34 -5.42
C CYS A 319 0.10 7.27 -5.91
N ASP A 320 -0.96 7.00 -5.13
CA ASP A 320 -1.88 5.88 -5.42
C ASP A 320 -2.58 6.02 -6.77
N ILE A 321 -2.90 7.26 -7.21
CA ILE A 321 -3.52 7.50 -8.53
C ILE A 321 -2.54 7.13 -9.66
N LEU A 322 -1.26 7.47 -9.54
CA LEU A 322 -0.25 7.10 -10.54
C LEU A 322 -0.05 5.59 -10.57
N GLN A 323 -0.06 4.93 -9.42
CA GLN A 323 0.06 3.47 -9.38
C GLN A 323 -1.13 2.78 -10.05
N VAL A 324 -2.36 3.21 -9.73
CA VAL A 324 -3.56 2.73 -10.43
C VAL A 324 -3.45 2.99 -11.93
N GLY A 325 -2.94 4.17 -12.32
CA GLY A 325 -2.76 4.52 -13.72
C GLY A 325 -1.74 3.63 -14.44
N VAL A 326 -0.61 3.34 -13.84
CA VAL A 326 0.40 2.44 -14.42
C VAL A 326 -0.17 1.03 -14.57
N GLU A 327 -0.80 0.49 -13.52
CA GLU A 327 -1.27 -0.90 -13.50
C GLU A 327 -2.59 -1.12 -14.25
N GLN A 328 -3.52 -0.18 -14.18
CA GLN A 328 -4.90 -0.27 -14.69
C GLN A 328 -5.19 0.69 -15.85
N GLY A 329 -4.23 1.53 -16.23
CA GLY A 329 -4.38 2.52 -17.29
C GLY A 329 -5.35 3.66 -16.96
N TRP A 330 -5.68 4.45 -17.98
CA TRP A 330 -6.63 5.56 -17.85
C TRP A 330 -8.02 5.11 -17.41
N ILE A 331 -8.46 3.90 -17.81
CA ILE A 331 -9.75 3.33 -17.37
C ILE A 331 -9.76 3.18 -15.84
N GLY A 332 -8.70 2.62 -15.26
CA GLY A 332 -8.57 2.50 -13.81
C GLY A 332 -8.56 3.85 -13.09
N VAL A 333 -7.85 4.84 -13.64
CA VAL A 333 -7.84 6.23 -13.11
C VAL A 333 -9.24 6.84 -13.12
N ILE A 334 -10.00 6.68 -14.22
CA ILE A 334 -11.36 7.19 -14.35
C ILE A 334 -12.27 6.54 -13.30
N PHE A 335 -12.25 5.21 -13.16
CA PHE A 335 -13.03 4.52 -12.13
C PHE A 335 -12.65 4.97 -10.71
N CYS A 336 -11.37 5.09 -10.42
CA CYS A 336 -10.88 5.58 -9.13
C CYS A 336 -11.41 7.00 -8.84
N LEU A 337 -11.19 7.94 -9.74
CA LEU A 337 -11.60 9.34 -9.56
C LEU A 337 -13.12 9.50 -9.46
N MET A 338 -13.87 8.79 -10.31
CA MET A 338 -15.34 8.83 -10.28
C MET A 338 -15.88 8.22 -8.99
N THR A 339 -15.39 7.04 -8.59
CA THR A 339 -15.89 6.35 -7.38
C THR A 339 -15.59 7.16 -6.12
N VAL A 340 -14.36 7.65 -5.97
CA VAL A 340 -13.95 8.48 -4.82
C VAL A 340 -14.65 9.82 -4.87
N GLY A 341 -14.69 10.51 -6.01
CA GLY A 341 -15.29 11.82 -6.18
C GLY A 341 -16.79 11.83 -5.88
N VAL A 342 -17.55 10.86 -6.45
CA VAL A 342 -18.99 10.72 -6.18
C VAL A 342 -19.24 10.38 -4.71
N SER A 343 -18.44 9.49 -4.13
CA SER A 343 -18.56 9.15 -2.71
C SER A 343 -18.32 10.37 -1.81
N MET A 344 -17.29 11.17 -2.06
CA MET A 344 -17.02 12.40 -1.31
C MET A 344 -18.13 13.45 -1.49
N TRP A 345 -18.67 13.60 -2.71
CA TRP A 345 -19.78 14.49 -2.97
C TRP A 345 -21.05 14.08 -2.18
N ARG A 346 -21.32 12.77 -2.09
CA ARG A 346 -22.43 12.23 -1.27
C ARG A 346 -22.17 12.42 0.22
N LEU A 347 -20.96 12.12 0.71
CA LEU A 347 -20.58 12.29 2.11
C LEU A 347 -20.74 13.73 2.58
N ARG A 348 -20.52 14.73 1.71
CA ARG A 348 -20.76 16.15 2.04
C ARG A 348 -22.17 16.41 2.56
N LYS A 349 -23.17 15.64 2.07
CA LYS A 349 -24.58 15.79 2.47
C LYS A 349 -24.95 14.89 3.67
N ILE A 350 -24.13 13.91 4.02
CA ILE A 350 -24.38 12.92 5.07
C ILE A 350 -23.61 13.26 6.34
N SER A 351 -22.30 13.43 6.23
CA SER A 351 -21.41 13.80 7.32
C SER A 351 -20.20 14.57 6.84
N VAL A 352 -20.10 15.81 7.27
CA VAL A 352 -18.93 16.66 7.02
C VAL A 352 -17.70 16.12 7.75
N VAL A 353 -17.89 15.43 8.89
CA VAL A 353 -16.81 14.83 9.69
C VAL A 353 -16.16 13.66 8.92
N LEU A 354 -16.99 12.73 8.41
CA LEU A 354 -16.49 11.63 7.58
C LEU A 354 -15.85 12.15 6.28
N LEU A 355 -16.42 13.20 5.70
CA LEU A 355 -15.80 13.86 4.55
C LEU A 355 -14.43 14.45 4.90
N GLY A 356 -14.26 15.06 6.07
CA GLY A 356 -12.96 15.58 6.52
C GLY A 356 -11.89 14.47 6.59
N GLY A 357 -12.25 13.32 7.14
CA GLY A 357 -11.38 12.13 7.16
C GLY A 357 -11.07 11.60 5.75
N ALA A 358 -12.08 11.50 4.88
CA ALA A 358 -11.90 11.08 3.48
C ALA A 358 -10.96 12.02 2.71
N VAL A 359 -11.16 13.36 2.85
CA VAL A 359 -10.27 14.37 2.23
C VAL A 359 -8.83 14.19 2.70
N ALA A 360 -8.61 14.02 4.01
CA ALA A 360 -7.27 13.83 4.54
C ALA A 360 -6.59 12.58 3.96
N LEU A 361 -7.29 11.44 3.89
CA LEU A 361 -6.75 10.21 3.31
C LEU A 361 -6.46 10.36 1.82
N VAL A 362 -7.36 10.96 1.05
CA VAL A 362 -7.18 11.16 -0.40
C VAL A 362 -6.00 12.11 -0.66
N VAL A 363 -5.90 13.22 0.08
CA VAL A 363 -4.74 14.13 -0.06
C VAL A 363 -3.44 13.43 0.34
N PHE A 364 -3.45 12.64 1.40
CA PHE A 364 -2.26 11.88 1.81
C PHE A 364 -1.84 10.86 0.73
N SER A 365 -2.79 10.18 0.09
CA SER A 365 -2.54 9.17 -0.94
C SER A 365 -1.89 9.74 -2.22
N LEU A 366 -2.02 11.04 -2.47
CA LEU A 366 -1.30 11.72 -3.56
C LEU A 366 0.21 11.79 -3.33
N PHE A 367 0.66 11.59 -2.08
CA PHE A 367 2.06 11.67 -1.68
C PHE A 367 2.57 10.38 -1.02
N SER A 368 1.79 9.29 -1.07
CA SER A 368 2.10 8.02 -0.40
C SER A 368 1.43 6.84 -1.10
N TYR A 369 1.53 5.65 -0.49
CA TYR A 369 0.96 4.38 -0.96
C TYR A 369 -0.11 3.82 -0.01
N SER A 370 -0.93 4.69 0.59
CA SER A 370 -1.90 4.30 1.62
C SER A 370 -2.90 3.26 1.12
N PHE A 371 -3.43 3.45 -0.08
CA PHE A 371 -4.42 2.54 -0.66
C PHE A 371 -3.84 1.27 -1.30
N GLN A 372 -2.52 1.04 -1.18
CA GLN A 372 -1.92 -0.27 -1.42
C GLN A 372 -2.04 -1.19 -0.20
N LEU A 373 -2.51 -0.66 0.94
CA LEU A 373 -2.68 -1.39 2.19
C LEU A 373 -4.16 -1.65 2.48
N PHE A 374 -4.49 -2.91 2.73
CA PHE A 374 -5.87 -3.36 2.96
C PHE A 374 -6.63 -2.54 4.03
N PRO A 375 -6.05 -2.13 5.19
CA PRO A 375 -6.76 -1.33 6.18
C PRO A 375 -7.33 -0.01 5.63
N TYR A 376 -6.60 0.68 4.76
CA TYR A 376 -7.08 1.94 4.17
C TYR A 376 -8.14 1.72 3.11
N GLN A 377 -8.00 0.64 2.32
CA GLN A 377 -9.03 0.21 1.39
C GLN A 377 -10.33 -0.09 2.15
N MET A 378 -10.24 -0.73 3.32
CA MET A 378 -11.37 -1.04 4.18
C MET A 378 -12.07 0.22 4.71
N VAL A 379 -11.32 1.22 5.18
CA VAL A 379 -11.89 2.51 5.57
C VAL A 379 -12.64 3.15 4.40
N MET A 380 -12.05 3.16 3.21
CA MET A 380 -12.71 3.72 2.03
C MET A 380 -13.98 2.95 1.68
N VAL A 381 -13.98 1.62 1.79
CA VAL A 381 -15.17 0.79 1.57
C VAL A 381 -16.30 1.16 2.56
N VAL A 382 -15.97 1.36 3.84
CA VAL A 382 -16.94 1.84 4.85
C VAL A 382 -17.52 3.21 4.46
N LEU A 383 -16.66 4.14 4.05
CA LEU A 383 -17.07 5.50 3.64
C LEU A 383 -17.92 5.48 2.36
N MET A 384 -17.54 4.67 1.37
CA MET A 384 -18.30 4.47 0.13
C MET A 384 -19.66 3.83 0.39
N ALA A 385 -19.73 2.79 1.23
CA ALA A 385 -20.98 2.14 1.60
C ALA A 385 -21.94 3.10 2.32
N LYS A 386 -21.41 4.00 3.16
CA LYS A 386 -22.21 5.07 3.80
C LYS A 386 -22.63 6.16 2.82
N ALA A 387 -21.75 6.52 1.89
CA ALA A 387 -22.04 7.50 0.85
C ALA A 387 -23.24 7.10 -0.03
N ALA A 388 -23.38 5.82 -0.31
CA ALA A 388 -24.46 5.26 -1.14
C ALA A 388 -25.84 5.19 -0.45
N GLU A 389 -25.99 5.56 0.82
CA GLU A 389 -27.24 5.43 1.58
C GLU A 389 -28.40 6.32 1.06
N ARG A 390 -28.11 7.40 0.34
CA ARG A 390 -29.09 8.45 -0.05
C ARG A 390 -29.69 8.31 -1.45
N SER A 391 -29.83 7.12 -2.01
CA SER A 391 -30.43 6.95 -3.33
C SER A 391 -31.96 7.05 -3.35
N SER A 392 -32.51 7.49 -4.48
CA SER A 392 -33.97 7.56 -4.73
C SER A 392 -34.53 6.30 -5.40
N LEU A 393 -33.69 5.51 -6.09
CA LEU A 393 -34.09 4.28 -6.79
C LEU A 393 -34.07 3.10 -5.82
N GLY A 394 -35.25 2.70 -5.34
CA GLY A 394 -35.38 1.59 -4.38
C GLY A 394 -35.86 0.31 -5.05
N VAL A 395 -35.14 -0.79 -4.84
CA VAL A 395 -35.57 -2.15 -5.17
C VAL A 395 -35.80 -2.91 -3.86
N ALA A 396 -37.00 -3.44 -3.68
CA ALA A 396 -37.33 -4.23 -2.50
C ALA A 396 -36.87 -5.68 -2.67
N PHE A 397 -36.01 -6.13 -1.78
CA PHE A 397 -35.61 -7.55 -1.68
C PHE A 397 -36.34 -8.21 -0.53
N SER A 398 -37.01 -9.33 -0.80
CA SER A 398 -37.52 -10.19 0.29
C SER A 398 -36.37 -10.85 1.04
N GLY A 399 -36.61 -11.27 2.30
CA GLY A 399 -35.61 -11.95 3.10
C GLY A 399 -35.00 -13.16 2.37
N ARG A 400 -35.84 -13.96 1.68
CA ARG A 400 -35.37 -15.10 0.86
C ARG A 400 -34.43 -14.68 -0.25
N LYS A 401 -34.68 -13.56 -0.95
CA LYS A 401 -33.80 -13.05 -2.00
C LYS A 401 -32.46 -12.57 -1.42
N ILE A 402 -32.46 -11.99 -0.22
CA ILE A 402 -31.22 -11.61 0.49
C ILE A 402 -30.43 -12.86 0.86
N ALA A 403 -31.07 -13.90 1.42
CA ALA A 403 -30.41 -15.15 1.73
C ALA A 403 -29.81 -15.80 0.48
N LEU A 404 -30.57 -15.84 -0.63
CA LEU A 404 -30.11 -16.37 -1.92
C LEU A 404 -28.90 -15.60 -2.47
N LEU A 405 -28.84 -14.29 -2.28
CA LEU A 405 -27.69 -13.45 -2.67
C LEU A 405 -26.48 -13.70 -1.73
N CYS A 406 -26.70 -13.78 -0.43
CA CYS A 406 -25.62 -13.90 0.55
C CYS A 406 -24.93 -15.28 0.53
N LEU A 407 -25.65 -16.34 0.15
CA LEU A 407 -25.12 -17.71 0.12
C LEU A 407 -23.90 -17.85 -0.83
N PRO A 408 -23.99 -17.49 -2.13
CA PRO A 408 -22.82 -17.53 -3.01
C PRO A 408 -21.71 -16.57 -2.58
N LEU A 409 -22.05 -15.40 -2.04
CA LEU A 409 -21.06 -14.44 -1.52
C LEU A 409 -20.28 -15.01 -0.33
N CYS A 410 -20.94 -15.81 0.53
CA CYS A 410 -20.28 -16.56 1.60
C CYS A 410 -19.25 -17.54 1.04
N GLY A 411 -19.59 -18.26 -0.03
CA GLY A 411 -18.67 -19.15 -0.75
C GLY A 411 -17.47 -18.39 -1.35
N VAL A 412 -17.72 -17.24 -1.96
CA VAL A 412 -16.64 -16.37 -2.49
C VAL A 412 -15.71 -15.90 -1.37
N MET A 413 -16.26 -15.46 -0.23
CA MET A 413 -15.42 -15.05 0.92
C MET A 413 -14.63 -16.22 1.51
N GLY A 414 -15.23 -17.43 1.55
CA GLY A 414 -14.54 -18.66 1.96
C GLY A 414 -13.38 -19.00 1.03
N LEU A 415 -13.56 -18.85 -0.28
CA LEU A 415 -12.49 -19.03 -1.27
C LEU A 415 -11.38 -17.98 -1.10
N CYS A 416 -11.73 -16.70 -0.98
CA CYS A 416 -10.76 -15.64 -0.74
C CYS A 416 -9.97 -15.87 0.57
N TYR A 417 -10.67 -16.29 1.64
CA TYR A 417 -10.03 -16.66 2.91
C TYR A 417 -9.06 -17.83 2.72
N HIS A 418 -9.48 -18.87 2.02
CA HIS A 418 -8.64 -20.05 1.75
C HIS A 418 -7.37 -19.68 0.99
N LEU A 419 -7.49 -18.88 -0.07
CA LEU A 419 -6.35 -18.41 -0.87
C LEU A 419 -5.39 -17.55 -0.04
N ALA A 420 -5.91 -16.59 0.71
CA ALA A 420 -5.09 -15.74 1.58
C ALA A 420 -4.40 -16.55 2.71
N ASN A 421 -5.10 -17.55 3.29
CA ASN A 421 -4.53 -18.42 4.32
C ASN A 421 -3.43 -19.33 3.77
N ARG A 422 -3.63 -19.90 2.57
CA ARG A 422 -2.58 -20.70 1.90
C ARG A 422 -1.33 -19.86 1.65
N HIS A 423 -1.48 -18.64 1.15
CA HIS A 423 -0.36 -17.71 0.96
C HIS A 423 0.34 -17.39 2.29
N LEU A 424 -0.42 -17.09 3.36
CA LEU A 424 0.14 -16.79 4.67
C LEU A 424 0.93 -17.98 5.25
N GLN A 425 0.37 -19.19 5.13
CA GLN A 425 1.07 -20.41 5.59
C GLN A 425 2.33 -20.67 4.78
N ALA A 426 2.28 -20.51 3.45
CA ALA A 426 3.43 -20.66 2.58
C ALA A 426 4.54 -19.66 2.95
N HIS A 427 4.18 -18.39 3.18
CA HIS A 427 5.15 -17.37 3.58
C HIS A 427 5.75 -17.63 4.97
N ARG A 428 4.96 -18.12 5.93
CA ARG A 428 5.48 -18.53 7.26
C ARG A 428 6.43 -19.72 7.14
N SER A 429 6.12 -20.71 6.29
CA SER A 429 7.02 -21.83 6.01
C SER A 429 8.32 -21.35 5.37
N TYR A 430 8.24 -20.44 4.38
CA TYR A 430 9.41 -19.80 3.79
C TYR A 430 10.27 -19.08 4.84
N GLN A 431 9.66 -18.24 5.69
CA GLN A 431 10.40 -17.54 6.74
C GLN A 431 11.07 -18.47 7.74
N ALA A 432 10.46 -19.61 8.05
CA ALA A 432 11.07 -20.63 8.91
C ALA A 432 12.28 -21.26 8.24
N MET A 433 12.19 -21.62 6.95
CA MET A 433 13.32 -22.18 6.17
C MET A 433 14.45 -21.19 5.97
N ALA A 434 14.15 -19.92 5.66
CA ALA A 434 15.15 -18.87 5.46
C ALA A 434 16.02 -18.58 6.71
N ARG A 435 15.55 -18.98 7.90
CA ARG A 435 16.32 -18.91 9.16
C ARG A 435 17.23 -20.13 9.38
N MET A 436 17.05 -21.20 8.62
CA MET A 436 17.81 -22.45 8.74
C MET A 436 18.82 -22.53 7.60
N THR A 437 20.08 -22.71 7.92
CA THR A 437 21.19 -22.76 6.93
C THR A 437 21.37 -24.17 6.33
N HIS A 438 20.32 -24.76 5.72
CA HIS A 438 20.44 -26.08 5.11
C HIS A 438 20.19 -26.05 3.60
N GLU A 439 21.12 -26.62 2.85
CA GLU A 439 21.08 -26.78 1.38
C GLU A 439 19.99 -27.78 0.89
N THR A 440 19.30 -28.44 1.81
CA THR A 440 18.38 -29.57 1.54
C THR A 440 16.94 -29.16 1.17
N PHE A 441 16.60 -27.84 1.13
CA PHE A 441 15.21 -27.37 0.98
C PHE A 441 14.74 -27.14 -0.46
N LEU A 442 15.44 -27.59 -1.50
CA LEU A 442 15.03 -27.37 -2.90
C LEU A 442 13.60 -27.84 -3.20
N GLN A 443 13.22 -29.03 -2.68
CA GLN A 443 11.87 -29.56 -2.89
C GLN A 443 10.81 -28.71 -2.21
N ASP A 444 11.09 -28.17 -1.02
CA ASP A 444 10.17 -27.33 -0.27
C ASP A 444 9.98 -25.97 -0.96
N TYR A 445 11.06 -25.35 -1.46
CA TYR A 445 10.95 -24.13 -2.27
C TYR A 445 10.13 -24.36 -3.54
N ASN A 446 10.34 -25.47 -4.24
CA ASN A 446 9.56 -25.81 -5.43
C ASN A 446 8.07 -25.99 -5.12
N ARG A 447 7.72 -26.59 -3.96
CA ARG A 447 6.33 -26.74 -3.49
C ARG A 447 5.67 -25.40 -3.16
N LEU A 448 6.45 -24.45 -2.60
CA LEU A 448 5.94 -23.13 -2.21
C LEU A 448 5.85 -22.15 -3.39
N LEU A 449 6.58 -22.38 -4.47
CA LEU A 449 6.68 -21.48 -5.62
C LEU A 449 5.31 -21.00 -6.15
N PRO A 450 4.30 -21.85 -6.39
CA PRO A 450 3.00 -21.38 -6.90
C PRO A 450 2.24 -20.46 -5.95
N LEU A 451 2.62 -20.41 -4.67
CA LEU A 451 1.98 -19.60 -3.64
C LEU A 451 2.77 -18.33 -3.29
N CYS A 452 4.05 -18.26 -3.65
CA CYS A 452 4.96 -17.16 -3.32
C CYS A 452 5.58 -16.51 -4.58
N GLU A 453 4.98 -16.72 -5.75
CA GLU A 453 5.50 -16.18 -7.02
C GLU A 453 5.41 -14.65 -7.14
N ASP A 454 4.63 -13.98 -6.27
CA ASP A 454 4.56 -12.53 -6.15
C ASP A 454 5.53 -11.96 -5.08
N ASP A 455 6.27 -12.83 -4.36
CA ASP A 455 7.23 -12.42 -3.34
C ASP A 455 8.66 -12.38 -3.90
N LYS A 456 9.15 -11.16 -4.14
CA LYS A 456 10.51 -10.94 -4.64
C LYS A 456 11.61 -11.53 -3.76
N TYR A 457 11.43 -11.56 -2.43
CA TYR A 457 12.41 -12.10 -1.50
C TYR A 457 12.49 -13.63 -1.61
N PHE A 458 11.31 -14.28 -1.67
CA PHE A 458 11.24 -15.72 -1.90
C PHE A 458 11.91 -16.10 -3.23
N LEU A 459 11.60 -15.40 -4.31
CA LEU A 459 12.18 -15.70 -5.64
C LEU A 459 13.70 -15.49 -5.67
N PHE A 460 14.20 -14.46 -4.99
CA PHE A 460 15.62 -14.19 -4.89
C PHE A 460 16.36 -15.27 -4.09
N ASP A 461 15.83 -15.65 -2.91
CA ASP A 461 16.42 -16.66 -2.04
C ASP A 461 16.38 -18.03 -2.71
N TYR A 462 15.28 -18.36 -3.39
CA TYR A 462 15.16 -19.60 -4.15
C TYR A 462 16.19 -19.67 -5.30
N ALA A 463 16.34 -18.56 -6.03
CA ALA A 463 17.37 -18.47 -7.07
C ALA A 463 18.79 -18.63 -6.49
N HIS A 464 19.04 -18.06 -5.31
CA HIS A 464 20.32 -18.20 -4.62
C HIS A 464 20.59 -19.65 -4.20
N LEU A 465 19.57 -20.34 -3.67
CA LEU A 465 19.66 -21.77 -3.30
C LEU A 465 19.92 -22.66 -4.52
N LEU A 466 19.19 -22.44 -5.64
CA LEU A 466 19.41 -23.14 -6.90
C LEU A 466 20.84 -22.94 -7.41
N ARG A 467 21.36 -21.72 -7.33
CA ARG A 467 22.76 -21.42 -7.68
C ARG A 467 23.75 -22.17 -6.80
N ALA A 468 23.55 -22.21 -5.49
CA ALA A 468 24.41 -22.93 -4.55
C ALA A 468 24.52 -24.43 -4.91
N ASN A 469 23.38 -25.00 -5.38
CA ASN A 469 23.32 -26.39 -5.89
C ASN A 469 23.75 -26.54 -7.37
N LYS A 470 24.33 -25.51 -7.99
CA LYS A 470 24.79 -25.50 -9.39
C LYS A 470 23.67 -25.65 -10.46
N HIS A 471 22.41 -25.42 -10.09
CA HIS A 471 21.28 -25.35 -11.00
C HIS A 471 21.15 -23.93 -11.59
N TRP A 472 22.19 -23.47 -12.31
CA TRP A 472 22.29 -22.08 -12.76
C TRP A 472 21.19 -21.65 -13.73
N MET A 473 20.72 -22.55 -14.61
CA MET A 473 19.64 -22.24 -15.55
C MET A 473 18.30 -22.05 -14.85
N ASP A 474 17.99 -22.92 -13.87
CA ASP A 474 16.76 -22.81 -13.07
C ASP A 474 16.80 -21.57 -12.18
N SER A 475 17.97 -21.26 -11.61
CA SER A 475 18.20 -20.00 -10.89
C SER A 475 17.91 -18.80 -11.78
N ASN A 476 18.38 -18.78 -13.04
CA ASN A 476 18.08 -17.71 -13.98
C ASN A 476 16.58 -17.62 -14.31
N ALA A 477 15.85 -18.73 -14.36
CA ALA A 477 14.40 -18.73 -14.54
C ALA A 477 13.68 -18.04 -13.37
N MET A 478 14.09 -18.34 -12.12
CA MET A 478 13.54 -17.68 -10.93
C MET A 478 13.88 -16.19 -10.88
N LEU A 479 15.10 -15.81 -11.26
CA LEU A 479 15.52 -14.41 -11.35
C LEU A 479 14.70 -13.62 -12.38
N ARG A 480 14.38 -14.22 -13.54
CA ARG A 480 13.50 -13.59 -14.53
C ARG A 480 12.09 -13.36 -13.97
N ARG A 481 11.52 -14.35 -13.25
CA ARG A 481 10.23 -14.15 -12.54
C ARG A 481 10.32 -13.02 -11.52
N GLY A 482 11.42 -12.95 -10.75
CA GLY A 482 11.65 -11.89 -9.78
C GLY A 482 11.72 -10.50 -10.40
N LEU A 483 12.26 -10.36 -11.61
CA LEU A 483 12.30 -9.09 -12.35
C LEU A 483 10.91 -8.60 -12.81
N LEU A 484 9.89 -9.46 -12.84
CA LEU A 484 8.52 -9.05 -13.13
C LEU A 484 7.87 -8.32 -11.94
N VAL A 485 8.31 -8.61 -10.72
CA VAL A 485 7.72 -8.10 -9.46
C VAL A 485 8.71 -7.24 -8.65
N SER A 486 9.91 -6.98 -9.17
CA SER A 486 10.96 -6.22 -8.49
C SER A 486 11.80 -5.38 -9.44
N ASN A 487 12.26 -4.24 -8.95
CA ASN A 487 13.27 -3.41 -9.60
C ASN A 487 14.63 -3.46 -8.88
N ASP A 488 14.92 -4.50 -8.11
CA ASP A 488 16.21 -4.64 -7.45
C ASP A 488 17.29 -5.08 -8.45
N PRO A 489 18.37 -4.30 -8.65
CA PRO A 489 19.46 -4.66 -9.58
C PRO A 489 20.19 -5.95 -9.19
N MET A 490 20.05 -6.43 -7.95
CA MET A 490 20.67 -7.65 -7.49
C MET A 490 20.20 -8.90 -8.25
N PHE A 491 18.97 -8.89 -8.79
CA PHE A 491 18.49 -9.95 -9.68
C PHE A 491 19.38 -10.07 -10.94
N TRP A 492 19.72 -8.94 -11.56
CA TRP A 492 20.65 -8.92 -12.70
C TRP A 492 22.06 -9.33 -12.30
N VAL A 493 22.54 -8.90 -11.13
CA VAL A 493 23.88 -9.28 -10.65
C VAL A 493 23.98 -10.80 -10.45
N LEU A 494 23.00 -11.41 -9.78
CA LEU A 494 22.98 -12.84 -9.53
C LEU A 494 22.88 -13.64 -10.84
N MET A 495 22.07 -13.16 -11.80
CA MET A 495 21.97 -13.73 -13.16
C MET A 495 23.33 -13.64 -13.89
N GLY A 496 24.02 -12.53 -13.78
CA GLY A 496 25.38 -12.36 -14.31
C GLY A 496 26.38 -13.33 -13.70
N ASN A 497 26.29 -13.57 -12.38
CA ASN A 497 27.10 -14.55 -11.71
C ASN A 497 26.82 -15.99 -12.21
N ASN A 498 25.56 -16.34 -12.47
CA ASN A 498 25.19 -17.63 -13.04
C ASN A 498 25.76 -17.80 -14.46
N HIS A 499 25.63 -16.78 -15.32
CA HIS A 499 26.19 -16.80 -16.66
C HIS A 499 27.74 -16.92 -16.64
N ARG A 500 28.42 -16.22 -15.72
CA ARG A 500 29.84 -16.35 -15.53
C ARG A 500 30.24 -17.78 -15.18
N ASP A 501 29.53 -18.42 -14.24
CA ASP A 501 29.82 -19.76 -13.78
C ASP A 501 29.47 -20.83 -14.85
N LEU A 502 28.58 -20.51 -15.79
CA LEU A 502 28.31 -21.29 -17.02
C LEU A 502 29.33 -21.05 -18.15
N GLY A 503 30.32 -20.15 -17.97
CA GLY A 503 31.26 -19.78 -19.03
C GLY A 503 30.69 -18.82 -20.09
N GLN A 504 29.46 -18.32 -19.89
CA GLN A 504 28.76 -17.40 -20.79
C GLN A 504 29.16 -15.96 -20.44
N TYR A 505 30.39 -15.58 -20.69
CA TYR A 505 30.99 -14.35 -20.18
C TYR A 505 30.38 -13.07 -20.79
N ARG A 506 29.92 -13.13 -22.04
CA ARG A 506 29.25 -12.01 -22.73
C ARG A 506 27.90 -11.70 -22.07
N GLU A 507 27.13 -12.72 -21.79
CA GLU A 507 25.83 -12.62 -21.10
C GLU A 507 26.02 -12.11 -19.66
N ALA A 508 27.07 -12.56 -18.97
CA ALA A 508 27.43 -12.05 -17.64
C ALA A 508 27.73 -10.53 -17.69
N GLU A 509 28.51 -10.08 -18.67
CA GLU A 509 28.83 -8.67 -18.86
C GLU A 509 27.56 -7.84 -19.14
N ILE A 510 26.63 -8.34 -19.99
CA ILE A 510 25.34 -7.70 -20.27
C ILE A 510 24.51 -7.56 -18.98
N CYS A 511 24.44 -8.61 -18.16
CA CYS A 511 23.70 -8.60 -16.91
C CYS A 511 24.26 -7.57 -15.91
N TYR A 512 25.57 -7.51 -15.72
CA TYR A 512 26.21 -6.52 -14.84
C TYR A 512 26.00 -5.09 -15.36
N ASN A 513 26.04 -4.88 -16.68
CA ASN A 513 25.73 -3.59 -17.28
C ASN A 513 24.27 -3.18 -17.02
N LYS A 514 23.29 -4.08 -17.23
CA LYS A 514 21.88 -3.83 -16.92
C LYS A 514 21.68 -3.44 -15.46
N ALA A 515 22.32 -4.17 -14.53
CA ALA A 515 22.28 -3.86 -13.11
C ALA A 515 22.81 -2.46 -12.79
N PHE A 516 23.94 -2.08 -13.38
CA PHE A 516 24.52 -0.77 -13.18
C PHE A 516 23.70 0.36 -13.82
N VAL A 517 23.24 0.16 -15.05
CA VAL A 517 22.40 1.13 -15.74
C VAL A 517 21.09 1.35 -14.98
N GLN A 518 20.46 0.29 -14.44
CA GLN A 518 19.24 0.40 -13.66
C GLN A 518 19.42 1.22 -12.38
N MET A 519 20.58 1.07 -11.69
CA MET A 519 20.91 1.83 -10.48
C MET A 519 22.36 2.31 -10.49
N PRO A 520 22.61 3.46 -11.15
CA PRO A 520 23.97 3.98 -11.31
C PRO A 520 24.65 4.40 -10.00
N ASN A 521 23.89 4.47 -8.89
CA ASN A 521 24.41 4.77 -7.54
C ASN A 521 24.87 3.53 -6.76
N ARG A 522 24.85 2.32 -7.37
CA ARG A 522 25.32 1.07 -6.80
C ARG A 522 26.65 0.66 -7.41
N ILE A 523 27.70 0.58 -6.60
CA ILE A 523 29.05 0.22 -7.03
C ILE A 523 29.22 -1.28 -7.35
N TYR A 524 28.44 -2.15 -6.71
CA TYR A 524 28.62 -3.60 -6.73
C TYR A 524 28.56 -4.22 -8.13
N PRO A 525 27.68 -3.81 -9.06
CA PRO A 525 27.69 -4.31 -10.43
C PRO A 525 29.00 -4.01 -11.18
N LEU A 526 29.57 -2.81 -10.98
CA LEU A 526 30.87 -2.46 -11.56
C LEU A 526 32.00 -3.33 -10.99
N TYR A 527 31.95 -3.59 -9.69
CA TYR A 527 32.92 -4.46 -9.03
C TYR A 527 32.88 -5.89 -9.60
N GLN A 528 31.70 -6.48 -9.78
CA GLN A 528 31.56 -7.80 -10.39
C GLN A 528 32.05 -7.81 -11.84
N LYS A 529 31.82 -6.74 -12.60
CA LYS A 529 32.35 -6.60 -13.96
C LYS A 529 33.87 -6.52 -13.98
N MET A 530 34.49 -5.79 -13.05
CA MET A 530 35.94 -5.74 -12.89
C MET A 530 36.51 -7.14 -12.61
N CYS A 531 35.92 -7.89 -11.67
CA CYS A 531 36.33 -9.24 -11.34
C CYS A 531 36.21 -10.20 -12.54
N LEU A 532 35.16 -10.08 -13.35
CA LEU A 532 34.97 -10.83 -14.59
C LEU A 532 36.15 -10.57 -15.57
N TYR A 533 36.51 -9.31 -15.79
CA TYR A 533 37.61 -8.94 -16.69
C TYR A 533 38.97 -9.43 -16.18
N GLN A 534 39.20 -9.42 -14.86
CA GLN A 534 40.39 -10.02 -14.26
C GLN A 534 40.46 -11.54 -14.51
N GLN A 535 39.33 -12.25 -14.30
CA GLN A 535 39.22 -13.68 -14.56
C GLN A 535 39.52 -14.05 -16.04
N LEU A 536 39.14 -13.17 -16.96
CA LEU A 536 39.36 -13.33 -18.40
C LEU A 536 40.72 -12.81 -18.89
N ASN A 537 41.60 -12.38 -18.00
CA ASN A 537 42.86 -11.73 -18.31
C ASN A 537 42.75 -10.47 -19.20
N ARG A 538 41.55 -9.84 -19.25
CA ARG A 538 41.26 -8.58 -19.94
C ARG A 538 41.71 -7.40 -19.08
N GLN A 539 43.04 -7.27 -18.89
CA GLN A 539 43.60 -6.31 -17.92
C GLN A 539 43.33 -4.86 -18.26
N ALA A 540 43.32 -4.50 -19.56
CA ALA A 540 43.02 -3.13 -20.01
C ALA A 540 41.57 -2.73 -19.59
N ASP A 541 40.59 -3.61 -19.81
CA ASP A 541 39.21 -3.38 -19.46
C ASP A 541 39.01 -3.35 -17.94
N ALA A 542 39.67 -4.25 -17.20
CA ALA A 542 39.67 -4.27 -15.74
C ALA A 542 40.15 -2.94 -15.14
N ARG A 543 41.23 -2.33 -15.70
CA ARG A 543 41.76 -1.02 -15.28
C ARG A 543 40.77 0.10 -15.53
N VAL A 544 40.09 0.10 -16.69
CA VAL A 544 39.06 1.13 -17.01
C VAL A 544 37.94 1.09 -15.96
N ILE A 545 37.46 -0.11 -15.61
CA ILE A 545 36.41 -0.24 -14.59
C ILE A 545 36.95 0.08 -13.19
N ALA A 546 38.17 -0.32 -12.86
CA ALA A 546 38.80 0.00 -11.57
C ALA A 546 38.91 1.53 -11.35
N LYS A 547 39.28 2.31 -12.36
CA LYS A 547 39.25 3.77 -12.30
C LYS A 547 37.84 4.30 -12.00
N LYS A 548 36.82 3.80 -12.72
CA LYS A 548 35.41 4.17 -12.46
C LYS A 548 34.97 3.86 -11.03
N ILE A 549 35.43 2.72 -10.45
CA ILE A 549 35.15 2.34 -9.05
C ILE A 549 35.80 3.31 -8.06
N LEU A 550 37.03 3.78 -8.32
CA LEU A 550 37.70 4.74 -7.44
C LEU A 550 37.03 6.11 -7.45
N ASP A 551 36.63 6.58 -8.64
CA ASP A 551 35.95 7.87 -8.82
C ASP A 551 34.48 7.83 -8.37
N PHE A 552 33.96 6.63 -8.04
CA PHE A 552 32.56 6.42 -7.74
C PHE A 552 32.13 7.11 -6.43
N GLN A 553 31.06 7.91 -6.49
CA GLN A 553 30.41 8.50 -5.33
C GLN A 553 29.26 7.61 -4.88
N ALA A 554 29.44 6.89 -3.78
CA ALA A 554 28.41 6.03 -3.24
C ALA A 554 27.34 6.85 -2.47
N LYS A 555 26.06 6.51 -2.67
CA LYS A 555 24.93 7.11 -1.92
C LYS A 555 25.05 6.84 -0.41
N VAL A 556 25.58 5.67 -0.05
CA VAL A 556 25.82 5.26 1.35
C VAL A 556 27.27 4.78 1.46
N SER A 557 28.02 5.36 2.38
CA SER A 557 29.36 4.88 2.73
C SER A 557 29.20 3.62 3.62
N SER A 558 29.89 2.54 3.24
CA SER A 558 29.91 1.29 4.00
C SER A 558 31.27 0.62 3.89
N GLN A 559 31.59 -0.29 4.82
CA GLN A 559 32.82 -1.07 4.78
C GLN A 559 32.97 -1.83 3.44
N ALA A 560 31.87 -2.42 2.93
CA ALA A 560 31.86 -3.10 1.64
C ALA A 560 32.28 -2.18 0.48
N VAL A 561 31.81 -0.93 0.46
CA VAL A 561 32.22 0.06 -0.56
C VAL A 561 33.73 0.36 -0.43
N SER A 562 34.24 0.53 0.80
CA SER A 562 35.66 0.75 1.06
C SER A 562 36.51 -0.41 0.56
N ASP A 563 36.11 -1.64 0.85
CA ASP A 563 36.82 -2.85 0.43
C ASP A 563 36.83 -3.04 -1.09
N MET A 564 35.72 -2.75 -1.77
CA MET A 564 35.64 -2.74 -3.23
C MET A 564 36.59 -1.70 -3.84
N LYS A 565 36.66 -0.50 -3.28
CA LYS A 565 37.62 0.54 -3.72
C LYS A 565 39.07 0.12 -3.44
N LYS A 566 39.36 -0.51 -2.30
CA LYS A 566 40.68 -1.04 -1.97
C LYS A 566 41.14 -2.11 -2.98
N ASN A 567 40.21 -3.00 -3.36
CA ASN A 567 40.50 -4.05 -4.37
C ASN A 567 40.70 -3.44 -5.77
N ALA A 568 39.93 -2.42 -6.15
CA ALA A 568 40.14 -1.69 -7.40
C ALA A 568 41.50 -0.99 -7.42
N LYS A 569 41.94 -0.41 -6.30
CA LYS A 569 43.31 0.17 -6.16
C LYS A 569 44.40 -0.87 -6.32
N LYS A 570 44.21 -2.09 -5.79
CA LYS A 570 45.15 -3.23 -6.00
C LYS A 570 45.20 -3.62 -7.48
N CYS A 571 44.04 -3.73 -8.15
CA CYS A 571 43.97 -4.04 -9.59
C CYS A 571 44.74 -3.04 -10.46
N LEU A 572 44.84 -1.76 -10.08
CA LEU A 572 45.66 -0.77 -10.79
C LEU A 572 47.14 -0.87 -10.48
N LYS A 573 47.53 -1.43 -9.32
CA LYS A 573 48.96 -1.53 -8.90
C LYS A 573 49.61 -2.85 -9.28
N SER A 574 48.83 -3.93 -9.46
CA SER A 574 49.34 -5.30 -9.72
C SER A 574 49.83 -5.52 -11.16
N LEU A 575 50.02 -4.45 -11.88
CA LEU A 575 50.46 -4.42 -13.27
C LEU A 575 51.38 -3.24 -13.53
#